data_6d6413e100d1a2ab5b22a899f87ede9b
#
_entry.id   6d6413e100d1a2ab5b22a899f87ede9b
#
_cell.length_a   1.000
_cell.length_b   1.000
_cell.length_c   1.000
_cell.angle_alpha   90.00
_cell.angle_beta   90.00
_cell.angle_gamma   90.00
#
_symmetry.space_group_name_H-M   'P 1'
#
loop_
_entity.id
_entity.type
_entity.pdbx_description
1 polymer ?
#
loop_
_entity_poly.entity_id
_entity_poly.type
_entity_poly.pdbx_seq_one_letter_code
_entity_poly.pdbx_strand_id
1 'polypeptide(L)'
;MADVKDQAEEDEKPKIMYENFREELFFNLNELRESNTLCDTTIRAQGQDFPAHRCVLSAASPYFRAMFTSELKEKESSLVELKEIKSTTISDVLHYIYTGETAIDPSNAKDLVMVADYLIIPSLKKKAAFFLQNKMINVSNCLALESFASQYDCQQLRQAAVSFQTENFPDVFRSEDFTSLDSKKVKELICMDEINVTEEEEVYEAVMAWVKHDLPTRECTLPELLKCVRLFSMSKSSLRRILDQELVSKSLECTRIVINSLDLFLFPVLSQDTSLKPRLSLKDYEDVVVLTSEQPASEEKDDHVISCFVLATMTWKSLTTMPFNCEYHDAAVCGGLLYVVGGVDSTSVSCFKQNKWYALDTKLKGKDCTVTSFDDELFVIGGDDSWHDVRIYNPVLNEWRQGGSMETSRAGHNAVVLQGHIYVLAGHNGEECLNSAECYNPSTDQWAEISSMSAVRRSAAAVAVGGKIVVVGGFSDMSICSVEPSCEIFDPSANQWSLVPSLSIPRARSGIMGIGDSVYLFGGEDEENYRSEVECFDLKTGEWDKISDIPSPPYTGLRASLLKLPKAFIESSR
;
A
#
# COMPACT_ATOMS: atom_id res chain seq x y z
N MET A 1 -2.34 64.67 -14.58
CA MET A 1 -1.27 64.27 -13.68
C MET A 1 -1.62 62.84 -13.27
N ALA A 2 -1.07 61.89 -13.96
CA ALA A 2 -1.23 60.47 -13.68
C ALA A 2 0.15 59.94 -13.32
N ASP A 3 0.28 59.43 -12.09
CA ASP A 3 1.49 58.79 -11.60
C ASP A 3 1.64 57.41 -12.25
N VAL A 4 2.63 57.31 -13.09
CA VAL A 4 3.14 56.04 -13.61
C VAL A 4 4.10 55.47 -12.54
N LYS A 5 3.70 54.43 -11.85
CA LYS A 5 4.62 53.63 -11.04
C LYS A 5 5.40 52.69 -11.97
N ASP A 6 6.69 52.99 -12.14
CA ASP A 6 7.68 52.07 -12.68
C ASP A 6 7.72 50.82 -11.81
N GLN A 7 7.28 49.69 -12.36
CA GLN A 7 7.66 48.35 -11.88
C GLN A 7 9.00 48.01 -12.53
N ALA A 8 10.05 48.06 -11.75
CA ALA A 8 11.35 47.50 -12.15
C ALA A 8 11.19 45.99 -12.25
N GLU A 9 11.19 45.46 -13.47
CA GLU A 9 11.46 44.06 -13.74
C GLU A 9 12.91 43.77 -13.28
N GLU A 10 13.05 42.99 -12.22
CA GLU A 10 14.34 42.38 -11.87
C GLU A 10 14.71 41.37 -12.98
N ASP A 11 15.58 41.79 -13.87
CA ASP A 11 16.22 40.91 -14.87
C ASP A 11 16.95 39.75 -14.15
N GLU A 12 16.33 38.59 -14.08
CA GLU A 12 17.03 37.34 -13.68
C GLU A 12 18.15 37.08 -14.68
N LYS A 13 19.38 37.30 -14.23
CA LYS A 13 20.57 36.98 -15.03
C LYS A 13 20.56 35.49 -15.39
N PRO A 14 20.78 35.12 -16.65
CA PRO A 14 20.78 33.72 -17.07
C PRO A 14 21.82 32.94 -16.27
N LYS A 15 21.38 31.88 -15.60
CA LYS A 15 22.26 30.94 -14.90
C LYS A 15 22.96 30.08 -15.95
N ILE A 16 24.25 30.29 -16.16
CA ILE A 16 25.07 29.42 -16.99
C ILE A 16 25.45 28.21 -16.14
N MET A 17 24.92 27.02 -16.49
CA MET A 17 25.34 25.75 -15.89
C MET A 17 26.40 25.10 -16.79
N TYR A 18 27.58 24.86 -16.23
CA TYR A 18 28.60 24.02 -16.84
C TYR A 18 28.30 22.56 -16.41
N GLU A 19 27.87 21.74 -17.34
CA GLU A 19 27.31 20.41 -17.04
C GLU A 19 28.29 19.48 -16.29
N ASN A 20 29.59 19.58 -16.55
CA ASN A 20 30.59 18.68 -15.95
C ASN A 20 31.34 19.29 -14.76
N PHE A 21 31.06 20.54 -14.37
CA PHE A 21 31.82 21.21 -13.29
C PHE A 21 31.79 20.45 -11.95
N ARG A 22 30.66 19.83 -11.63
CA ARG A 22 30.52 19.06 -10.39
C ARG A 22 31.41 17.82 -10.39
N GLU A 23 31.43 17.10 -11.51
CA GLU A 23 32.24 15.89 -11.67
C GLU A 23 33.73 16.21 -11.61
N GLU A 24 34.19 17.27 -12.30
CA GLU A 24 35.56 17.75 -12.22
C GLU A 24 35.96 18.18 -10.81
N LEU A 25 35.08 18.88 -10.09
CA LEU A 25 35.32 19.30 -8.72
C LEU A 25 35.51 18.10 -7.78
N PHE A 26 34.64 17.11 -7.87
CA PHE A 26 34.74 15.90 -7.05
C PHE A 26 35.99 15.06 -7.42
N PHE A 27 36.28 14.93 -8.69
CA PHE A 27 37.48 14.27 -9.15
C PHE A 27 38.76 14.93 -8.55
N ASN A 28 38.89 16.24 -8.68
CA ASN A 28 40.01 17.00 -8.13
C ASN A 28 40.10 16.89 -6.60
N LEU A 29 38.97 16.92 -5.88
CA LEU A 29 38.96 16.73 -4.43
C LEU A 29 39.44 15.33 -4.04
N ASN A 30 39.12 14.30 -4.80
CA ASN A 30 39.61 12.95 -4.54
C ASN A 30 41.12 12.82 -4.81
N GLU A 31 41.65 13.43 -5.90
CA GLU A 31 43.10 13.48 -6.16
C GLU A 31 43.86 14.17 -5.03
N LEU A 32 43.34 15.29 -4.50
CA LEU A 32 43.92 15.98 -3.35
C LEU A 32 43.94 15.07 -2.11
N ARG A 33 42.89 14.30 -1.88
CA ARG A 33 42.82 13.34 -0.78
C ARG A 33 43.87 12.22 -0.94
N GLU A 34 43.94 11.61 -2.12
CA GLU A 34 44.84 10.50 -2.41
C GLU A 34 46.32 10.91 -2.34
N SER A 35 46.62 12.13 -2.78
CA SER A 35 47.95 12.73 -2.64
C SER A 35 48.26 13.30 -1.24
N ASN A 36 47.33 13.14 -0.28
CA ASN A 36 47.39 13.73 1.06
C ASN A 36 47.65 15.26 1.06
N THR A 37 47.12 15.94 0.03
CA THR A 37 47.26 17.37 -0.15
C THR A 37 46.10 18.11 0.51
N LEU A 38 46.37 19.11 1.33
CA LEU A 38 45.38 19.90 2.07
C LEU A 38 44.49 19.08 3.04
N CYS A 39 44.83 17.81 3.31
CA CYS A 39 44.11 17.00 4.27
C CYS A 39 44.40 17.52 5.71
N ASP A 40 43.34 17.81 6.44
CA ASP A 40 43.35 18.37 7.79
C ASP A 40 42.85 17.39 8.87
N THR A 41 42.55 16.15 8.45
CA THR A 41 42.16 15.04 9.33
C THR A 41 42.58 13.69 8.76
N THR A 42 42.71 12.71 9.65
CA THR A 42 42.96 11.30 9.27
C THR A 42 41.91 10.41 9.93
N ILE A 43 41.26 9.58 9.13
CA ILE A 43 40.36 8.54 9.62
C ILE A 43 41.15 7.25 9.81
N ARG A 44 41.11 6.66 11.01
CA ARG A 44 41.77 5.38 11.29
C ARG A 44 40.75 4.29 11.50
N ALA A 45 40.88 3.19 10.77
CA ALA A 45 40.08 2.00 10.90
C ALA A 45 40.96 0.74 10.84
N GLN A 46 40.85 -0.14 11.82
CA GLN A 46 41.68 -1.35 11.94
C GLN A 46 43.19 -1.08 11.78
N GLY A 47 43.68 0.08 12.31
CA GLY A 47 45.08 0.45 12.23
C GLY A 47 45.53 1.01 10.87
N GLN A 48 44.67 1.10 9.88
CA GLN A 48 44.94 1.76 8.60
C GLN A 48 44.48 3.22 8.65
N ASP A 49 45.31 4.10 8.12
CA ASP A 49 45.09 5.55 8.10
C ASP A 49 44.61 6.01 6.71
N PHE A 50 43.58 6.84 6.71
CA PHE A 50 42.98 7.43 5.50
C PHE A 50 42.97 8.95 5.66
N PRO A 51 43.77 9.69 4.86
CA PRO A 51 43.73 11.16 4.87
C PRO A 51 42.40 11.67 4.34
N ALA A 52 41.90 12.78 4.89
CA ALA A 52 40.62 13.35 4.46
C ALA A 52 40.56 14.86 4.78
N HIS A 53 39.55 15.54 4.21
CA HIS A 53 39.25 16.95 4.45
C HIS A 53 38.01 17.06 5.34
N ARG A 54 38.12 17.73 6.50
CA ARG A 54 36.99 17.92 7.43
C ARG A 54 35.80 18.59 6.79
N CYS A 55 36.02 19.55 5.89
CA CYS A 55 34.94 20.24 5.20
C CYS A 55 34.14 19.29 4.30
N VAL A 56 34.80 18.37 3.57
CA VAL A 56 34.15 17.38 2.70
C VAL A 56 33.40 16.37 3.53
N LEU A 57 34.02 15.80 4.56
CA LEU A 57 33.37 14.87 5.49
C LEU A 57 32.14 15.51 6.17
N SER A 58 32.26 16.75 6.63
CA SER A 58 31.14 17.48 7.26
C SER A 58 30.01 17.81 6.28
N ALA A 59 30.32 18.01 5.01
CA ALA A 59 29.31 18.23 3.98
C ALA A 59 28.52 16.95 3.66
N ALA A 60 29.21 15.81 3.65
CA ALA A 60 28.64 14.52 3.29
C ALA A 60 27.92 13.80 4.46
N SER A 61 28.30 14.08 5.71
CA SER A 61 27.84 13.34 6.89
C SER A 61 27.54 14.27 8.06
N PRO A 62 26.29 14.27 8.57
CA PRO A 62 25.93 14.94 9.81
C PRO A 62 26.75 14.46 11.03
N TYR A 63 27.14 13.19 11.06
CA TYR A 63 27.99 12.63 12.10
C TYR A 63 29.34 13.35 12.15
N PHE A 64 30.05 13.44 11.03
CA PHE A 64 31.32 14.15 10.96
C PHE A 64 31.16 15.66 11.19
N ARG A 65 30.07 16.25 10.70
CA ARG A 65 29.75 17.65 10.96
C ARG A 65 29.64 17.92 12.45
N ALA A 66 28.85 17.12 13.17
CA ALA A 66 28.69 17.26 14.61
C ALA A 66 30.00 17.07 15.34
N MET A 67 30.80 16.07 14.95
CA MET A 67 32.10 15.79 15.54
C MET A 67 33.09 16.97 15.41
N PHE A 68 33.18 17.58 14.23
CA PHE A 68 34.14 18.64 13.96
C PHE A 68 33.67 20.04 14.38
N THR A 69 32.37 20.24 14.64
CA THR A 69 31.83 21.55 15.05
C THR A 69 31.44 21.63 16.52
N SER A 70 31.32 20.48 17.21
CA SER A 70 31.00 20.45 18.65
C SER A 70 32.20 20.89 19.51
N GLU A 71 31.97 21.20 20.79
CA GLU A 71 33.02 21.56 21.76
C GLU A 71 33.72 20.32 22.36
N LEU A 72 33.63 19.17 21.72
CA LEU A 72 34.24 17.91 22.15
C LEU A 72 35.76 17.88 21.84
N LYS A 73 36.50 17.00 22.52
CA LYS A 73 37.95 16.84 22.34
C LYS A 73 38.37 16.46 20.92
N GLU A 74 37.48 15.82 20.20
CA GLU A 74 37.64 15.39 18.79
C GLU A 74 37.77 16.58 17.83
N LYS A 75 37.30 17.77 18.20
CA LYS A 75 37.47 19.00 17.41
C LYS A 75 38.94 19.39 17.22
N GLU A 76 39.78 19.16 18.21
CA GLU A 76 41.21 19.52 18.17
C GLU A 76 42.08 18.36 17.64
N SER A 77 41.52 17.12 17.60
CA SER A 77 42.27 15.94 17.14
C SER A 77 42.33 15.89 15.62
N SER A 78 43.54 15.76 15.07
CA SER A 78 43.72 15.46 13.66
C SER A 78 43.46 14.00 13.30
N LEU A 79 43.21 13.14 14.29
CA LEU A 79 42.96 11.71 14.12
C LEU A 79 41.57 11.34 14.65
N VAL A 80 40.76 10.71 13.80
CA VAL A 80 39.45 10.13 14.11
C VAL A 80 39.56 8.61 14.03
N GLU A 81 39.47 7.93 15.17
CA GLU A 81 39.51 6.47 15.20
C GLU A 81 38.08 5.88 15.18
N LEU A 82 37.78 5.11 14.12
CA LEU A 82 36.54 4.38 13.98
C LEU A 82 36.75 2.92 14.38
N LYS A 83 36.41 2.62 15.64
CA LYS A 83 36.55 1.27 16.21
C LYS A 83 35.53 0.33 15.60
N GLU A 84 35.88 -0.96 15.44
CA GLU A 84 34.99 -2.04 14.96
C GLU A 84 34.55 -1.93 13.51
N ILE A 85 35.03 -0.95 12.74
CA ILE A 85 34.72 -0.82 11.31
C ILE A 85 35.90 -1.35 10.47
N LYS A 86 35.60 -2.13 9.44
CA LYS A 86 36.63 -2.67 8.53
C LYS A 86 37.28 -1.55 7.73
N SER A 87 38.59 -1.62 7.55
CA SER A 87 39.34 -0.62 6.78
C SER A 87 38.90 -0.57 5.32
N THR A 88 38.57 -1.73 4.72
CA THR A 88 38.02 -1.82 3.37
C THR A 88 36.69 -1.07 3.23
N THR A 89 35.78 -1.22 4.20
CA THR A 89 34.48 -0.53 4.19
C THR A 89 34.65 0.98 4.33
N ILE A 90 35.60 1.45 5.17
CA ILE A 90 35.90 2.89 5.27
C ILE A 90 36.49 3.41 3.97
N SER A 91 37.36 2.64 3.29
CA SER A 91 37.87 2.99 1.96
C SER A 91 36.73 3.21 0.96
N ASP A 92 35.76 2.26 0.91
CA ASP A 92 34.60 2.35 0.04
C ASP A 92 33.71 3.56 0.36
N VAL A 93 33.49 3.83 1.65
CA VAL A 93 32.71 4.98 2.12
C VAL A 93 33.38 6.30 1.77
N LEU A 94 34.70 6.41 1.99
CA LEU A 94 35.45 7.60 1.62
C LEU A 94 35.46 7.80 0.11
N HIS A 95 35.66 6.74 -0.67
CA HIS A 95 35.54 6.81 -2.13
C HIS A 95 34.15 7.35 -2.52
N TYR A 96 33.08 6.82 -1.93
CA TYR A 96 31.73 7.33 -2.17
C TYR A 96 31.54 8.80 -1.80
N ILE A 97 32.08 9.24 -0.66
CA ILE A 97 31.99 10.65 -0.23
C ILE A 97 32.65 11.61 -1.22
N TYR A 98 33.78 11.19 -1.82
CA TYR A 98 34.57 12.03 -2.71
C TYR A 98 34.20 11.92 -4.18
N THR A 99 33.59 10.82 -4.63
CA THR A 99 33.27 10.59 -6.04
C THR A 99 31.77 10.46 -6.32
N GLY A 100 30.95 10.17 -5.28
CA GLY A 100 29.55 9.82 -5.43
C GLY A 100 29.32 8.38 -5.88
N GLU A 101 30.40 7.60 -6.08
CA GLU A 101 30.36 6.22 -6.57
C GLU A 101 31.05 5.26 -5.60
N THR A 102 30.57 4.02 -5.57
CA THR A 102 31.26 2.92 -4.88
C THR A 102 30.80 1.59 -5.49
N ALA A 103 31.71 0.62 -5.53
CA ALA A 103 31.38 -0.73 -5.92
C ALA A 103 30.64 -1.42 -4.75
N ILE A 104 29.44 -1.95 -5.05
CA ILE A 104 28.65 -2.70 -4.07
C ILE A 104 28.57 -4.14 -4.54
N ASP A 105 29.02 -5.07 -3.72
CA ASP A 105 29.03 -6.50 -3.97
C ASP A 105 28.49 -7.30 -2.76
N PRO A 106 28.29 -8.63 -2.90
CA PRO A 106 27.78 -9.47 -1.82
C PRO A 106 28.62 -9.44 -0.55
N SER A 107 29.91 -9.14 -0.61
CA SER A 107 30.83 -9.17 0.54
C SER A 107 30.82 -7.89 1.35
N ASN A 108 30.52 -6.73 0.73
CA ASN A 108 30.58 -5.42 1.40
C ASN A 108 29.21 -4.79 1.63
N ALA A 109 28.14 -5.24 0.97
CA ALA A 109 26.82 -4.58 0.99
C ALA A 109 26.23 -4.41 2.40
N LYS A 110 26.31 -5.44 3.27
CA LYS A 110 25.84 -5.35 4.67
C LYS A 110 26.68 -4.37 5.48
N ASP A 111 28.00 -4.46 5.36
CA ASP A 111 28.92 -3.56 6.06
C ASP A 111 28.69 -2.10 5.63
N LEU A 112 28.43 -1.86 4.34
CA LEU A 112 28.10 -0.53 3.83
C LEU A 112 26.79 0.02 4.40
N VAL A 113 25.73 -0.80 4.55
CA VAL A 113 24.50 -0.37 5.24
C VAL A 113 24.79 0.03 6.67
N MET A 114 25.54 -0.82 7.42
CA MET A 114 25.87 -0.57 8.82
C MET A 114 26.68 0.71 9.00
N VAL A 115 27.73 0.90 8.21
CA VAL A 115 28.60 2.06 8.31
C VAL A 115 27.94 3.32 7.80
N ALA A 116 27.14 3.24 6.74
CA ALA A 116 26.38 4.37 6.24
C ALA A 116 25.29 4.82 7.24
N ASP A 117 24.68 3.91 7.98
CA ASP A 117 23.76 4.21 9.07
C ASP A 117 24.50 4.92 10.21
N TYR A 118 25.60 4.34 10.69
CA TYR A 118 26.43 4.90 11.77
C TYR A 118 26.96 6.31 11.44
N LEU A 119 27.42 6.52 10.22
CA LEU A 119 27.94 7.81 9.75
C LEU A 119 26.85 8.76 9.26
N ILE A 120 25.60 8.37 9.29
CA ILE A 120 24.44 9.14 8.82
C ILE A 120 24.62 9.58 7.36
N ILE A 121 24.80 8.61 6.45
CA ILE A 121 24.92 8.81 4.99
C ILE A 121 23.72 8.10 4.30
N PRO A 122 22.53 8.74 4.28
CA PRO A 122 21.30 8.06 3.84
C PRO A 122 21.35 7.58 2.39
N SER A 123 22.03 8.31 1.51
CA SER A 123 22.14 7.96 0.08
C SER A 123 22.92 6.65 -0.14
N LEU A 124 24.03 6.45 0.57
CA LEU A 124 24.81 5.21 0.51
C LEU A 124 24.05 4.05 1.14
N LYS A 125 23.43 4.27 2.33
CA LYS A 125 22.58 3.29 3.00
C LYS A 125 21.48 2.77 2.06
N LYS A 126 20.76 3.69 1.38
CA LYS A 126 19.71 3.34 0.43
C LYS A 126 20.22 2.53 -0.74
N LYS A 127 21.36 2.90 -1.34
CA LYS A 127 21.97 2.17 -2.46
C LYS A 127 22.40 0.75 -2.05
N ALA A 128 23.07 0.60 -0.90
CA ALA A 128 23.50 -0.71 -0.40
C ALA A 128 22.30 -1.61 -0.02
N ALA A 129 21.28 -1.05 0.63
CA ALA A 129 20.03 -1.76 0.92
C ALA A 129 19.28 -2.19 -0.35
N PHE A 130 19.25 -1.35 -1.38
CA PHE A 130 18.68 -1.68 -2.68
C PHE A 130 19.42 -2.84 -3.38
N PHE A 131 20.75 -2.89 -3.27
CA PHE A 131 21.52 -4.02 -3.78
C PHE A 131 21.16 -5.33 -3.06
N LEU A 132 21.08 -5.31 -1.71
CA LEU A 132 20.67 -6.46 -0.90
C LEU A 132 19.27 -6.93 -1.30
N GLN A 133 18.33 -5.99 -1.49
CA GLN A 133 16.96 -6.28 -1.90
C GLN A 133 16.87 -7.02 -3.24
N ASN A 134 17.62 -6.57 -4.25
CA ASN A 134 17.43 -7.05 -5.62
C ASN A 134 18.35 -8.21 -6.02
N LYS A 135 19.45 -8.43 -5.28
CA LYS A 135 20.49 -9.38 -5.68
C LYS A 135 20.80 -10.47 -4.67
N MET A 136 20.36 -10.30 -3.40
CA MET A 136 20.87 -11.15 -2.33
C MET A 136 19.80 -11.99 -1.61
N ILE A 137 18.52 -11.64 -1.71
CA ILE A 137 17.45 -12.36 -1.00
C ILE A 137 17.31 -13.78 -1.58
N ASN A 138 17.39 -14.79 -0.69
CA ASN A 138 17.18 -16.20 -1.01
C ASN A 138 16.67 -16.96 0.23
N VAL A 139 16.32 -18.23 0.07
CA VAL A 139 15.75 -19.09 1.14
C VAL A 139 16.63 -19.14 2.38
N SER A 140 17.96 -19.19 2.20
CA SER A 140 18.90 -19.36 3.34
C SER A 140 19.21 -18.07 4.10
N ASN A 141 18.78 -16.89 3.62
CA ASN A 141 19.14 -15.63 4.26
C ASN A 141 17.97 -14.64 4.44
N CYS A 142 16.79 -14.93 3.91
CA CYS A 142 15.65 -14.00 3.95
C CYS A 142 15.23 -13.63 5.39
N LEU A 143 15.28 -14.57 6.33
CA LEU A 143 14.98 -14.35 7.75
C LEU A 143 16.02 -13.45 8.43
N ALA A 144 17.30 -13.72 8.16
CA ALA A 144 18.41 -12.91 8.66
C ALA A 144 18.42 -11.50 8.04
N LEU A 145 18.08 -11.37 6.75
CA LEU A 145 17.99 -10.07 6.07
C LEU A 145 16.80 -9.24 6.55
N GLU A 146 15.67 -9.88 6.89
CA GLU A 146 14.53 -9.17 7.48
C GLU A 146 14.88 -8.59 8.86
N SER A 147 15.54 -9.39 9.71
CA SER A 147 16.02 -8.94 11.02
C SER A 147 17.05 -7.81 10.88
N PHE A 148 18.00 -7.96 9.95
CA PHE A 148 18.98 -6.94 9.61
C PHE A 148 18.32 -5.64 9.13
N ALA A 149 17.35 -5.75 8.21
CA ALA A 149 16.62 -4.60 7.67
C ALA A 149 15.81 -3.87 8.76
N SER A 150 15.25 -4.61 9.71
CA SER A 150 14.55 -4.04 10.88
C SER A 150 15.51 -3.30 11.82
N GLN A 151 16.70 -3.86 12.07
CA GLN A 151 17.72 -3.25 12.94
C GLN A 151 18.22 -1.91 12.38
N TYR A 152 18.39 -1.82 11.06
CA TYR A 152 18.93 -0.63 10.39
C TYR A 152 17.85 0.22 9.72
N ASP A 153 16.57 0.05 10.04
CA ASP A 153 15.42 0.80 9.47
C ASP A 153 15.47 0.89 7.94
N CYS A 154 15.69 -0.25 7.28
CA CYS A 154 15.67 -0.39 5.82
C CYS A 154 14.31 -0.95 5.36
N GLN A 155 13.25 -0.12 5.39
CA GLN A 155 11.86 -0.56 5.21
C GLN A 155 11.64 -1.32 3.90
N GLN A 156 12.19 -0.85 2.77
CA GLN A 156 12.03 -1.51 1.46
C GLN A 156 12.68 -2.90 1.44
N LEU A 157 13.90 -3.03 2.00
CA LEU A 157 14.58 -4.32 2.13
C LEU A 157 13.80 -5.26 3.05
N ARG A 158 13.29 -4.75 4.18
CA ARG A 158 12.46 -5.52 5.11
C ARG A 158 11.21 -6.06 4.41
N GLN A 159 10.49 -5.20 3.70
CA GLN A 159 9.29 -5.58 2.97
C GLN A 159 9.57 -6.64 1.90
N ALA A 160 10.65 -6.48 1.12
CA ALA A 160 11.06 -7.45 0.13
C ALA A 160 11.45 -8.80 0.75
N ALA A 161 12.15 -8.79 1.91
CA ALA A 161 12.48 -10.02 2.63
C ALA A 161 11.23 -10.73 3.16
N VAL A 162 10.25 -9.99 3.70
CA VAL A 162 8.96 -10.54 4.16
C VAL A 162 8.17 -11.11 2.98
N SER A 163 8.06 -10.38 1.86
CA SER A 163 7.38 -10.91 0.66
C SER A 163 8.03 -12.20 0.18
N PHE A 164 9.37 -12.25 0.14
CA PHE A 164 10.08 -13.47 -0.23
C PHE A 164 9.80 -14.65 0.72
N GLN A 165 9.76 -14.39 2.05
CA GLN A 165 9.42 -15.40 3.06
C GLN A 165 8.01 -15.95 2.87
N THR A 166 7.03 -15.09 2.61
CA THR A 166 5.64 -15.50 2.41
C THR A 166 5.46 -16.26 1.09
N GLU A 167 6.07 -15.79 0.00
CA GLU A 167 6.01 -16.44 -1.31
C GLU A 167 6.67 -17.82 -1.35
N ASN A 168 7.75 -18.01 -0.58
CA ASN A 168 8.55 -19.23 -0.58
C ASN A 168 8.49 -19.97 0.76
N PHE A 169 7.41 -19.82 1.51
CA PHE A 169 7.27 -20.36 2.85
C PHE A 169 7.56 -21.86 2.96
N PRO A 170 7.12 -22.74 2.02
CA PRO A 170 7.42 -24.17 2.09
C PRO A 170 8.91 -24.52 2.09
N ASP A 171 9.74 -23.70 1.45
CA ASP A 171 11.19 -23.89 1.42
C ASP A 171 11.85 -23.21 2.63
N VAL A 172 11.32 -22.05 3.04
CA VAL A 172 11.85 -21.28 4.18
C VAL A 172 11.68 -22.04 5.49
N PHE A 173 10.54 -22.68 5.75
CA PHE A 173 10.36 -23.41 7.01
C PHE A 173 11.22 -24.67 7.13
N ARG A 174 11.73 -25.20 6.02
CA ARG A 174 12.68 -26.34 6.00
C ARG A 174 14.13 -25.90 6.22
N SER A 175 14.41 -24.61 6.28
CA SER A 175 15.75 -24.08 6.53
C SER A 175 16.16 -24.19 8.00
N GLU A 176 17.47 -24.26 8.26
CA GLU A 176 18.02 -24.24 9.63
C GLU A 176 17.73 -22.90 10.32
N ASP A 177 17.71 -21.81 9.57
CA ASP A 177 17.42 -20.47 10.08
C ASP A 177 16.01 -20.39 10.70
N PHE A 178 15.01 -21.03 10.08
CA PHE A 178 13.65 -21.08 10.62
C PHE A 178 13.59 -21.79 11.97
N THR A 179 14.28 -22.92 12.10
CA THR A 179 14.30 -23.68 13.36
C THR A 179 15.03 -22.94 14.48
N SER A 180 15.85 -21.94 14.14
CA SER A 180 16.59 -21.11 15.09
C SER A 180 15.79 -19.89 15.57
N LEU A 181 14.63 -19.59 14.98
CA LEU A 181 13.78 -18.47 15.37
C LEU A 181 13.23 -18.62 16.79
N ASP A 182 12.98 -17.51 17.46
CA ASP A 182 12.21 -17.49 18.70
C ASP A 182 10.69 -17.72 18.44
N SER A 183 9.97 -18.10 19.51
CA SER A 183 8.54 -18.42 19.42
C SER A 183 7.68 -17.27 18.94
N LYS A 184 8.06 -16.03 19.27
CA LYS A 184 7.33 -14.82 18.86
C LYS A 184 7.43 -14.63 17.34
N LYS A 185 8.64 -14.77 16.80
CA LYS A 185 8.87 -14.61 15.35
C LYS A 185 8.21 -15.71 14.53
N VAL A 186 8.25 -16.97 15.01
CA VAL A 186 7.52 -18.08 14.39
C VAL A 186 6.01 -17.78 14.38
N LYS A 187 5.46 -17.33 15.52
CA LYS A 187 4.06 -16.97 15.63
C LYS A 187 3.68 -15.84 14.66
N GLU A 188 4.49 -14.77 14.60
CA GLU A 188 4.28 -13.69 13.64
C GLU A 188 4.22 -14.21 12.20
N LEU A 189 5.17 -15.06 11.81
CA LEU A 189 5.25 -15.58 10.45
C LEU A 189 4.07 -16.50 10.09
N ILE A 190 3.71 -17.46 10.96
CA ILE A 190 2.60 -18.40 10.69
C ILE A 190 1.22 -17.77 10.80
N CYS A 191 1.08 -16.59 11.43
CA CYS A 191 -0.19 -15.86 11.50
C CYS A 191 -0.45 -15.00 10.26
N MET A 192 0.53 -14.77 9.39
CA MET A 192 0.35 -13.99 8.17
C MET A 192 -0.67 -14.65 7.22
N ASP A 193 -1.57 -13.84 6.66
CA ASP A 193 -2.59 -14.32 5.72
C ASP A 193 -2.00 -14.68 4.35
N GLU A 194 -0.91 -14.02 3.97
CA GLU A 194 -0.29 -14.06 2.65
C GLU A 194 0.70 -15.20 2.46
N ILE A 195 0.85 -16.11 3.44
CA ILE A 195 1.76 -17.26 3.29
C ILE A 195 1.29 -18.13 2.13
N ASN A 196 2.18 -18.34 1.17
CA ASN A 196 1.94 -19.17 0.01
C ASN A 196 2.15 -20.65 0.35
N VAL A 197 1.06 -21.33 0.70
CA VAL A 197 1.00 -22.77 0.95
C VAL A 197 -0.08 -23.40 0.09
N THR A 198 0.12 -24.63 -0.33
CA THR A 198 -0.90 -25.38 -1.09
C THR A 198 -2.00 -25.91 -0.17
N GLU A 199 -1.61 -26.33 1.02
CA GLU A 199 -2.48 -26.88 2.05
C GLU A 199 -2.04 -26.35 3.42
N GLU A 200 -2.99 -26.18 4.35
CA GLU A 200 -2.68 -25.71 5.71
C GLU A 200 -1.84 -26.72 6.51
N GLU A 201 -1.82 -27.96 6.07
CA GLU A 201 -0.95 -29.01 6.56
C GLU A 201 0.53 -28.61 6.55
N GLU A 202 0.99 -27.85 5.55
CA GLU A 202 2.39 -27.35 5.47
C GLU A 202 2.71 -26.38 6.62
N VAL A 203 1.73 -25.56 7.04
CA VAL A 203 1.90 -24.66 8.20
C VAL A 203 1.94 -25.46 9.50
N TYR A 204 1.11 -26.48 9.61
CA TYR A 204 1.16 -27.40 10.75
C TYR A 204 2.51 -28.12 10.82
N GLU A 205 3.02 -28.61 9.69
CA GLU A 205 4.35 -29.24 9.60
C GLU A 205 5.46 -28.28 10.03
N ALA A 206 5.40 -27.01 9.62
CA ALA A 206 6.35 -25.98 10.05
C ALA A 206 6.35 -25.80 11.57
N VAL A 207 5.18 -25.71 12.20
CA VAL A 207 5.04 -25.65 13.66
C VAL A 207 5.65 -26.88 14.33
N MET A 208 5.34 -28.07 13.83
CA MET A 208 5.84 -29.32 14.39
C MET A 208 7.35 -29.48 14.20
N ALA A 209 7.90 -29.06 13.06
CA ALA A 209 9.35 -29.09 12.82
C ALA A 209 10.08 -28.18 13.81
N TRP A 210 9.57 -26.96 14.03
CA TRP A 210 10.15 -26.02 14.98
C TRP A 210 10.06 -26.51 16.43
N VAL A 211 8.91 -27.05 16.85
CA VAL A 211 8.75 -27.61 18.22
C VAL A 211 9.66 -28.80 18.45
N LYS A 212 9.73 -29.72 17.48
CA LYS A 212 10.54 -30.95 17.60
C LYS A 212 12.05 -30.69 17.61
N HIS A 213 12.49 -29.55 17.04
CA HIS A 213 13.92 -29.18 17.03
C HIS A 213 14.49 -28.98 18.43
N ASP A 214 13.69 -28.46 19.37
CA ASP A 214 14.05 -28.30 20.78
C ASP A 214 12.83 -28.57 21.68
N LEU A 215 12.44 -29.84 21.71
CA LEU A 215 11.23 -30.31 22.39
C LEU A 215 11.17 -29.88 23.87
N PRO A 216 12.25 -30.01 24.68
CA PRO A 216 12.19 -29.72 26.11
C PRO A 216 11.80 -28.26 26.41
N THR A 217 12.19 -27.33 25.57
CA THR A 217 11.93 -25.89 25.80
C THR A 217 10.70 -25.39 25.06
N ARG A 218 10.29 -26.06 23.94
CA ARG A 218 9.26 -25.56 23.02
C ARG A 218 7.92 -26.27 23.09
N GLU A 219 7.84 -27.43 23.74
CA GLU A 219 6.59 -28.18 23.87
C GLU A 219 5.45 -27.34 24.50
N CYS A 220 5.79 -26.52 25.50
CA CYS A 220 4.81 -25.67 26.19
C CYS A 220 4.22 -24.57 25.29
N THR A 221 4.86 -24.22 24.17
CA THR A 221 4.38 -23.20 23.23
C THR A 221 3.47 -23.76 22.14
N LEU A 222 3.40 -25.09 22.00
CA LEU A 222 2.61 -25.76 20.96
C LEU A 222 1.13 -25.33 20.94
N PRO A 223 0.41 -25.22 22.08
CA PRO A 223 -0.99 -24.81 22.05
C PRO A 223 -1.19 -23.40 21.46
N GLU A 224 -0.29 -22.47 21.76
CA GLU A 224 -0.34 -21.11 21.24
C GLU A 224 -0.09 -21.04 19.72
N LEU A 225 0.86 -21.84 19.24
CA LEU A 225 1.15 -21.90 17.80
C LEU A 225 0.05 -22.63 17.03
N LEU A 226 -0.56 -23.66 17.61
CA LEU A 226 -1.70 -24.37 17.03
C LEU A 226 -2.93 -23.46 16.82
N LYS A 227 -3.14 -22.46 17.67
CA LYS A 227 -4.20 -21.47 17.48
C LYS A 227 -3.98 -20.60 16.24
N CYS A 228 -2.74 -20.48 15.77
CA CYS A 228 -2.40 -19.72 14.56
C CYS A 228 -2.52 -20.58 13.28
N VAL A 229 -2.55 -21.90 13.40
CA VAL A 229 -2.82 -22.82 12.29
C VAL A 229 -4.32 -22.86 12.01
N ARG A 230 -4.73 -22.68 10.78
CA ARG A 230 -6.15 -22.63 10.38
C ARG A 230 -6.71 -24.03 10.20
N LEU A 231 -6.75 -24.78 11.30
CA LEU A 231 -7.17 -26.17 11.33
C LEU A 231 -8.52 -26.44 10.66
N PHE A 232 -9.43 -25.47 10.68
CA PHE A 232 -10.74 -25.57 10.00
C PHE A 232 -10.62 -25.65 8.46
N SER A 233 -9.49 -25.24 7.87
CA SER A 233 -9.20 -25.36 6.43
C SER A 233 -8.68 -26.74 6.03
N MET A 234 -8.33 -27.57 7.02
CA MET A 234 -7.79 -28.91 6.81
C MET A 234 -8.90 -29.95 6.60
N SER A 235 -8.55 -31.07 5.99
CA SER A 235 -9.49 -32.17 5.84
C SER A 235 -9.79 -32.87 7.18
N LYS A 236 -10.99 -33.49 7.31
CA LYS A 236 -11.35 -34.28 8.50
C LYS A 236 -10.36 -35.40 8.76
N SER A 237 -9.81 -36.01 7.72
CA SER A 237 -8.79 -37.05 7.82
C SER A 237 -7.47 -36.55 8.36
N SER A 238 -7.06 -35.33 7.95
CA SER A 238 -5.85 -34.70 8.46
C SER A 238 -6.00 -34.31 9.93
N LEU A 239 -7.14 -33.75 10.34
CA LEU A 239 -7.40 -33.40 11.74
C LEU A 239 -7.40 -34.64 12.65
N ARG A 240 -7.93 -35.78 12.17
CA ARG A 240 -7.85 -37.06 12.92
C ARG A 240 -6.41 -37.52 13.09
N ARG A 241 -5.60 -37.49 12.02
CA ARG A 241 -4.16 -37.84 12.10
C ARG A 241 -3.41 -36.95 13.08
N ILE A 242 -3.78 -35.68 13.18
CA ILE A 242 -3.19 -34.72 14.12
C ILE A 242 -3.55 -35.11 15.56
N LEU A 243 -4.78 -35.54 15.84
CA LEU A 243 -5.21 -36.01 17.18
C LEU A 243 -4.42 -37.27 17.63
N ASP A 244 -4.05 -38.15 16.68
CA ASP A 244 -3.30 -39.36 16.98
C ASP A 244 -1.80 -39.09 17.24
N GLN A 245 -1.31 -37.88 16.97
CA GLN A 245 0.08 -37.50 17.26
C GLN A 245 0.33 -37.37 18.77
N GLU A 246 1.41 -37.97 19.25
CA GLU A 246 1.76 -38.06 20.66
C GLU A 246 1.82 -36.71 21.38
N LEU A 247 2.39 -35.69 20.74
CA LEU A 247 2.49 -34.31 21.29
C LEU A 247 1.13 -33.64 21.43
N VAL A 248 0.20 -33.91 20.53
CA VAL A 248 -1.15 -33.35 20.56
C VAL A 248 -2.04 -34.14 21.53
N SER A 249 -2.01 -35.48 21.48
CA SER A 249 -2.84 -36.35 22.33
C SER A 249 -2.49 -36.27 23.82
N LYS A 250 -1.24 -35.96 24.17
CA LYS A 250 -0.79 -35.77 25.55
C LYS A 250 -1.21 -34.40 26.11
N SER A 251 -1.49 -33.42 25.27
CA SER A 251 -1.89 -32.05 25.67
C SER A 251 -3.40 -31.87 25.59
N LEU A 252 -4.06 -31.75 26.73
CA LEU A 252 -5.51 -31.48 26.76
C LEU A 252 -5.91 -30.21 25.98
N GLU A 253 -5.09 -29.17 26.03
CA GLU A 253 -5.34 -27.93 25.32
C GLU A 253 -5.21 -28.12 23.80
N CYS A 254 -4.14 -28.77 23.31
CA CYS A 254 -3.99 -29.08 21.89
C CYS A 254 -5.13 -29.95 21.37
N THR A 255 -5.48 -31.00 22.09
CA THR A 255 -6.61 -31.89 21.75
C THR A 255 -7.91 -31.10 21.64
N ARG A 256 -8.18 -30.20 22.57
CA ARG A 256 -9.37 -29.36 22.55
C ARG A 256 -9.43 -28.41 21.35
N ILE A 257 -8.29 -27.81 20.98
CA ILE A 257 -8.19 -26.92 19.79
C ILE A 257 -8.55 -27.69 18.52
N VAL A 258 -8.03 -28.91 18.36
CA VAL A 258 -8.28 -29.75 17.16
C VAL A 258 -9.72 -30.26 17.14
N ILE A 259 -10.29 -30.66 18.30
CA ILE A 259 -11.69 -31.12 18.40
C ILE A 259 -12.64 -29.97 18.07
N ASN A 260 -12.42 -28.76 18.58
CA ASN A 260 -13.24 -27.61 18.26
C ASN A 260 -13.26 -27.36 16.73
N SER A 261 -12.13 -27.55 16.05
CA SER A 261 -12.06 -27.43 14.59
C SER A 261 -12.85 -28.54 13.87
N LEU A 262 -12.89 -29.76 14.41
CA LEU A 262 -13.72 -30.85 13.88
C LEU A 262 -15.22 -30.57 14.10
N ASP A 263 -15.59 -30.00 15.22
CA ASP A 263 -17.00 -29.68 15.55
C ASP A 263 -17.58 -28.62 14.58
N LEU A 264 -16.76 -27.72 14.04
CA LEU A 264 -17.17 -26.76 13.00
C LEU A 264 -17.65 -27.44 11.71
N PHE A 265 -17.16 -28.64 11.39
CA PHE A 265 -17.70 -29.43 10.27
C PHE A 265 -19.07 -30.04 10.57
N LEU A 266 -19.37 -30.27 11.84
CA LEU A 266 -20.66 -30.86 12.26
C LEU A 266 -21.74 -29.79 12.44
N PHE A 267 -21.34 -28.57 12.84
CA PHE A 267 -22.24 -27.46 13.16
C PHE A 267 -21.80 -26.15 12.51
N PRO A 268 -21.91 -26.01 11.18
CA PRO A 268 -21.45 -24.81 10.47
C PRO A 268 -22.18 -23.52 10.83
N VAL A 269 -23.33 -23.60 11.51
CA VAL A 269 -24.18 -22.45 11.88
C VAL A 269 -23.69 -21.72 13.13
N LEU A 270 -22.81 -22.31 13.94
CA LEU A 270 -22.36 -21.74 15.22
C LEU A 270 -21.10 -20.87 15.14
N SER A 271 -20.48 -20.74 13.98
CA SER A 271 -19.24 -19.97 13.83
C SER A 271 -19.53 -18.52 13.43
N GLN A 272 -19.82 -17.67 14.41
CA GLN A 272 -19.70 -16.20 14.25
C GLN A 272 -18.22 -15.72 14.41
N ASP A 273 -17.28 -16.63 14.45
CA ASP A 273 -15.87 -16.31 14.68
C ASP A 273 -15.17 -15.89 13.38
N THR A 274 -14.89 -14.60 13.24
CA THR A 274 -14.24 -14.00 12.07
C THR A 274 -12.77 -14.41 11.93
N SER A 275 -12.17 -15.10 12.92
CA SER A 275 -10.81 -15.66 12.85
C SER A 275 -10.71 -16.89 11.93
N LEU A 276 -11.81 -17.36 11.36
CA LEU A 276 -11.92 -18.58 10.55
C LEU A 276 -11.77 -18.32 9.03
N LYS A 277 -10.86 -17.44 8.62
CA LYS A 277 -10.58 -17.22 7.18
C LYS A 277 -9.50 -18.17 6.68
N PRO A 278 -9.67 -18.82 5.51
CA PRO A 278 -8.57 -19.55 4.87
C PRO A 278 -7.45 -18.60 4.45
N ARG A 279 -6.24 -19.10 4.31
CA ARG A 279 -5.11 -18.29 3.83
C ARG A 279 -5.32 -17.91 2.37
N LEU A 280 -4.85 -16.73 2.04
CA LEU A 280 -4.77 -16.26 0.66
C LEU A 280 -3.47 -16.80 0.07
N SER A 281 -3.50 -18.02 -0.47
CA SER A 281 -2.36 -18.50 -1.25
C SER A 281 -2.23 -17.66 -2.52
N LEU A 282 -1.09 -17.00 -2.71
CA LEU A 282 -0.82 -16.17 -3.88
C LEU A 282 -0.87 -16.95 -5.20
N LYS A 283 -0.66 -18.27 -5.17
CA LYS A 283 -0.71 -19.15 -6.37
C LYS A 283 -2.13 -19.39 -6.86
N ASP A 284 -3.10 -19.40 -5.96
CA ASP A 284 -4.49 -19.76 -6.24
C ASP A 284 -5.41 -18.54 -6.42
N TYR A 285 -4.88 -17.33 -6.24
CA TYR A 285 -5.62 -16.08 -6.36
C TYR A 285 -5.01 -15.17 -7.42
N GLU A 286 -5.86 -14.36 -8.03
CA GLU A 286 -5.45 -13.30 -8.96
C GLU A 286 -6.01 -11.96 -8.53
N ASP A 287 -5.23 -10.90 -8.77
CA ASP A 287 -5.68 -9.54 -8.60
C ASP A 287 -6.61 -9.17 -9.76
N VAL A 288 -7.83 -8.79 -9.43
CA VAL A 288 -8.84 -8.36 -10.40
C VAL A 288 -9.45 -7.04 -9.99
N VAL A 289 -9.77 -6.21 -10.96
CA VAL A 289 -10.59 -5.02 -10.74
C VAL A 289 -12.04 -5.40 -10.93
N VAL A 290 -12.80 -5.42 -9.86
CA VAL A 290 -14.25 -5.69 -9.90
C VAL A 290 -14.97 -4.37 -10.15
N LEU A 291 -15.84 -4.37 -11.17
CA LEU A 291 -16.70 -3.24 -11.49
C LEU A 291 -18.11 -3.51 -11.00
N THR A 292 -18.61 -2.66 -10.14
CA THR A 292 -20.04 -2.55 -9.83
C THR A 292 -20.63 -1.36 -10.58
N SER A 293 -21.88 -1.44 -10.98
CA SER A 293 -22.56 -0.41 -11.79
C SER A 293 -23.98 -0.12 -11.29
N GLU A 294 -24.47 1.06 -11.63
CA GLU A 294 -25.89 1.41 -11.49
C GLU A 294 -26.70 0.78 -12.61
N GLN A 295 -28.01 0.60 -12.40
CA GLN A 295 -28.91 0.00 -13.38
C GLN A 295 -29.15 0.95 -14.57
N PRO A 296 -29.07 0.49 -15.83
CA PRO A 296 -29.66 1.24 -16.91
C PRO A 296 -31.20 1.22 -16.75
N ALA A 297 -31.83 2.36 -16.98
CA ALA A 297 -33.29 2.56 -16.84
C ALA A 297 -34.16 1.80 -17.87
N SER A 298 -33.71 0.67 -18.42
CA SER A 298 -34.49 -0.16 -19.35
C SER A 298 -35.31 -1.19 -18.57
N GLU A 299 -36.61 -1.25 -18.86
CA GLU A 299 -37.63 -2.08 -18.17
C GLU A 299 -37.48 -3.60 -18.34
N GLU A 300 -36.46 -4.09 -19.04
CA GLU A 300 -36.22 -5.53 -19.16
C GLU A 300 -35.29 -5.99 -18.04
N LYS A 301 -35.75 -7.00 -17.29
CA LYS A 301 -35.03 -7.68 -16.20
C LYS A 301 -33.82 -8.44 -16.75
N ASP A 302 -32.79 -7.73 -17.17
CA ASP A 302 -31.49 -8.34 -17.36
C ASP A 302 -30.73 -8.29 -16.01
N ASP A 303 -30.28 -9.45 -15.57
CA ASP A 303 -29.51 -9.61 -14.36
C ASP A 303 -28.26 -8.71 -14.40
N HIS A 304 -28.10 -7.83 -13.40
CA HIS A 304 -26.94 -6.93 -13.29
C HIS A 304 -25.66 -7.73 -13.07
N VAL A 305 -24.96 -7.97 -14.16
CA VAL A 305 -23.72 -8.74 -14.14
C VAL A 305 -22.58 -7.87 -13.67
N ILE A 306 -21.96 -8.24 -12.55
CA ILE A 306 -20.68 -7.69 -12.12
C ILE A 306 -19.60 -8.26 -13.01
N SER A 307 -18.85 -7.37 -13.65
CA SER A 307 -17.69 -7.73 -14.46
C SER A 307 -16.39 -7.53 -13.68
N CYS A 308 -15.41 -8.36 -13.94
CA CYS A 308 -14.06 -8.14 -13.44
C CYS A 308 -13.03 -8.09 -14.57
N PHE A 309 -12.08 -7.22 -14.42
CA PHE A 309 -10.91 -7.09 -15.27
C PHE A 309 -9.72 -7.80 -14.64
N VAL A 310 -9.26 -8.87 -15.27
CA VAL A 310 -8.13 -9.67 -14.79
C VAL A 310 -6.84 -8.99 -15.22
N LEU A 311 -6.08 -8.48 -14.27
CA LEU A 311 -4.88 -7.66 -14.53
C LEU A 311 -3.75 -8.43 -15.21
N ALA A 312 -3.53 -9.69 -14.84
CA ALA A 312 -2.46 -10.51 -15.39
C ALA A 312 -2.63 -10.82 -16.88
N THR A 313 -3.88 -10.95 -17.36
CA THR A 313 -4.21 -11.32 -18.74
C THR A 313 -4.82 -10.19 -19.53
N MET A 314 -5.15 -9.08 -18.89
CA MET A 314 -5.88 -7.92 -19.48
C MET A 314 -7.20 -8.33 -20.13
N THR A 315 -7.90 -9.28 -19.52
CA THR A 315 -9.16 -9.85 -20.04
C THR A 315 -10.31 -9.61 -19.08
N TRP A 316 -11.52 -9.60 -19.65
CA TRP A 316 -12.78 -9.45 -18.93
C TRP A 316 -13.40 -10.79 -18.58
N LYS A 317 -14.03 -10.86 -17.42
CA LYS A 317 -14.85 -11.99 -16.95
C LYS A 317 -16.11 -11.48 -16.27
N SER A 318 -17.21 -12.22 -16.42
CA SER A 318 -18.45 -11.96 -15.67
C SER A 318 -18.41 -12.75 -14.38
N LEU A 319 -18.60 -12.12 -13.23
CA LEU A 319 -18.51 -12.78 -11.93
C LEU A 319 -19.85 -13.30 -11.41
N THR A 320 -20.81 -12.39 -11.22
CA THR A 320 -22.10 -12.67 -10.60
C THR A 320 -23.04 -11.50 -10.85
N THR A 321 -24.29 -11.63 -10.43
CA THR A 321 -25.27 -10.53 -10.51
C THR A 321 -25.37 -9.79 -9.18
N MET A 322 -25.65 -8.49 -9.23
CA MET A 322 -25.93 -7.69 -8.03
C MET A 322 -27.26 -8.14 -7.41
N PRO A 323 -27.39 -8.24 -6.08
CA PRO A 323 -28.59 -8.79 -5.44
C PRO A 323 -29.74 -7.80 -5.32
N PHE A 324 -29.56 -6.52 -5.67
CA PHE A 324 -30.53 -5.44 -5.46
C PHE A 324 -30.30 -4.26 -6.42
N ASN A 325 -31.29 -3.34 -6.47
CA ASN A 325 -31.15 -2.11 -7.23
C ASN A 325 -30.13 -1.17 -6.56
N CYS A 326 -29.01 -0.93 -7.26
CA CYS A 326 -27.83 -0.25 -6.74
C CYS A 326 -27.67 1.18 -7.27
N GLU A 327 -28.73 1.86 -7.67
CA GLU A 327 -28.62 3.28 -8.04
C GLU A 327 -28.00 4.09 -6.89
N TYR A 328 -27.02 4.95 -7.18
CA TYR A 328 -26.29 5.78 -6.21
C TYR A 328 -25.57 4.99 -5.12
N HIS A 329 -25.09 3.78 -5.45
CA HIS A 329 -24.24 3.01 -4.55
C HIS A 329 -22.78 3.48 -4.59
N ASP A 330 -22.03 3.10 -3.56
CA ASP A 330 -20.58 3.09 -3.62
C ASP A 330 -20.03 1.77 -3.06
N ALA A 331 -18.77 1.47 -3.38
CA ALA A 331 -18.16 0.19 -3.06
C ALA A 331 -16.73 0.33 -2.56
N ALA A 332 -16.37 -0.44 -1.54
CA ALA A 332 -15.01 -0.50 -1.01
C ALA A 332 -14.63 -1.93 -0.62
N VAL A 333 -13.33 -2.21 -0.66
CA VAL A 333 -12.76 -3.47 -0.16
C VAL A 333 -12.24 -3.27 1.26
N CYS A 334 -12.73 -4.08 2.19
CA CYS A 334 -12.31 -4.06 3.58
C CYS A 334 -12.06 -5.49 4.05
N GLY A 335 -10.91 -5.75 4.67
CA GLY A 335 -10.51 -7.09 5.10
C GLY A 335 -10.55 -8.14 3.97
N GLY A 336 -10.22 -7.74 2.72
CA GLY A 336 -10.25 -8.61 1.55
C GLY A 336 -11.64 -8.97 1.02
N LEU A 337 -12.71 -8.35 1.51
CA LEU A 337 -14.09 -8.53 1.07
C LEU A 337 -14.63 -7.26 0.42
N LEU A 338 -15.41 -7.42 -0.65
CA LEU A 338 -16.08 -6.29 -1.30
C LEU A 338 -17.38 -5.96 -0.56
N TYR A 339 -17.52 -4.70 -0.16
CA TYR A 339 -18.72 -4.13 0.43
C TYR A 339 -19.35 -3.15 -0.55
N VAL A 340 -20.65 -3.23 -0.69
CA VAL A 340 -21.48 -2.28 -1.47
C VAL A 340 -22.45 -1.62 -0.49
N VAL A 341 -22.49 -0.30 -0.54
CA VAL A 341 -23.29 0.54 0.37
C VAL A 341 -24.15 1.50 -0.44
N GLY A 342 -25.41 1.66 -0.05
CA GLY A 342 -26.36 2.57 -0.67
C GLY A 342 -27.40 1.86 -1.54
N GLY A 343 -28.09 2.61 -2.39
CA GLY A 343 -29.20 2.17 -3.24
C GLY A 343 -30.50 2.91 -2.92
N VAL A 344 -31.39 3.06 -3.92
CA VAL A 344 -32.62 3.88 -3.78
C VAL A 344 -33.63 3.27 -2.81
N ASP A 345 -33.77 1.95 -2.81
CA ASP A 345 -34.80 1.23 -2.07
C ASP A 345 -34.28 0.46 -0.85
N SER A 346 -32.96 0.38 -0.69
CA SER A 346 -32.36 -0.38 0.37
C SER A 346 -31.35 0.45 1.16
N THR A 347 -31.59 0.59 2.41
CA THR A 347 -30.66 1.14 3.41
C THR A 347 -29.66 0.06 3.86
N SER A 348 -29.12 -0.73 2.93
CA SER A 348 -28.36 -1.94 3.24
C SER A 348 -26.90 -1.82 2.86
N VAL A 349 -26.07 -2.37 3.71
CA VAL A 349 -24.69 -2.74 3.36
C VAL A 349 -24.71 -4.20 2.94
N SER A 350 -24.17 -4.51 1.78
CA SER A 350 -24.02 -5.87 1.31
C SER A 350 -22.56 -6.23 1.15
N CYS A 351 -22.21 -7.45 1.52
CA CYS A 351 -20.87 -7.97 1.44
C CYS A 351 -20.81 -9.15 0.46
N PHE A 352 -19.86 -9.11 -0.46
CA PHE A 352 -19.55 -10.21 -1.35
C PHE A 352 -18.48 -11.11 -0.74
N LYS A 353 -18.88 -12.36 -0.43
CA LYS A 353 -18.02 -13.36 0.20
C LYS A 353 -18.31 -14.73 -0.37
N GLN A 354 -17.27 -15.50 -0.71
CA GLN A 354 -17.41 -16.89 -1.19
C GLN A 354 -18.45 -17.04 -2.31
N ASN A 355 -18.38 -16.13 -3.29
CA ASN A 355 -19.28 -16.15 -4.45
C ASN A 355 -20.75 -15.86 -4.15
N LYS A 356 -21.05 -15.28 -3.01
CA LYS A 356 -22.43 -14.95 -2.58
C LYS A 356 -22.47 -13.57 -1.95
N TRP A 357 -23.63 -12.95 -2.12
CA TRP A 357 -23.97 -11.71 -1.44
C TRP A 357 -24.65 -11.99 -0.11
N TYR A 358 -24.22 -11.26 0.89
CA TYR A 358 -24.79 -11.26 2.24
C TYR A 358 -25.23 -9.84 2.58
N ALA A 359 -26.54 -9.64 2.76
CA ALA A 359 -27.03 -8.37 3.30
C ALA A 359 -26.71 -8.30 4.79
N LEU A 360 -26.13 -7.19 5.20
CA LEU A 360 -25.90 -6.89 6.62
C LEU A 360 -27.13 -6.13 7.13
N ASP A 361 -27.57 -6.49 8.34
CA ASP A 361 -28.75 -5.84 8.96
C ASP A 361 -28.36 -4.46 9.50
N THR A 362 -28.27 -3.49 8.60
CA THR A 362 -27.87 -2.11 8.91
C THR A 362 -28.93 -1.15 8.40
N LYS A 363 -29.31 -0.20 9.21
CA LYS A 363 -30.28 0.87 8.86
C LYS A 363 -29.53 2.14 8.41
N LEU A 364 -28.73 2.03 7.37
CA LEU A 364 -28.11 3.20 6.76
C LEU A 364 -29.13 3.90 5.87
N LYS A 365 -29.27 5.22 6.04
CA LYS A 365 -29.94 6.09 5.07
C LYS A 365 -28.87 6.90 4.37
N GLY A 366 -28.87 6.95 3.06
CA GLY A 366 -27.98 7.82 2.30
C GLY A 366 -27.84 7.39 0.85
N LYS A 367 -28.26 8.26 -0.06
CA LYS A 367 -27.94 8.21 -1.49
C LYS A 367 -26.70 9.06 -1.74
N ASP A 368 -25.93 8.75 -2.76
CA ASP A 368 -24.73 9.52 -3.15
C ASP A 368 -23.69 9.69 -2.02
N CYS A 369 -23.67 8.80 -1.03
CA CYS A 369 -22.59 8.71 -0.07
C CYS A 369 -21.36 8.07 -0.69
N THR A 370 -20.20 8.36 -0.14
CA THR A 370 -18.94 7.72 -0.54
C THR A 370 -18.48 6.75 0.55
N VAL A 371 -17.93 5.61 0.11
CA VAL A 371 -17.42 4.58 1.00
C VAL A 371 -15.94 4.36 0.75
N THR A 372 -15.16 4.36 1.80
CA THR A 372 -13.74 3.97 1.75
C THR A 372 -13.38 3.10 2.93
N SER A 373 -12.27 2.38 2.85
CA SER A 373 -11.79 1.54 3.95
C SER A 373 -10.48 2.08 4.50
N PHE A 374 -10.37 2.10 5.82
CA PHE A 374 -9.15 2.43 6.53
C PHE A 374 -9.07 1.60 7.81
N ASP A 375 -7.91 0.98 8.06
CA ASP A 375 -7.62 0.18 9.26
C ASP A 375 -8.70 -0.90 9.54
N ASP A 376 -9.08 -1.66 8.50
CA ASP A 376 -10.11 -2.70 8.52
C ASP A 376 -11.52 -2.22 8.95
N GLU A 377 -11.79 -0.92 8.88
CA GLU A 377 -13.11 -0.33 9.07
C GLU A 377 -13.61 0.35 7.78
N LEU A 378 -14.93 0.40 7.60
CA LEU A 378 -15.58 1.10 6.49
C LEU A 378 -16.04 2.49 6.94
N PHE A 379 -15.64 3.51 6.23
CA PHE A 379 -16.05 4.89 6.41
C PHE A 379 -17.10 5.25 5.37
N VAL A 380 -18.31 5.51 5.81
CA VAL A 380 -19.43 6.00 4.98
C VAL A 380 -19.58 7.49 5.23
N ILE A 381 -19.35 8.28 4.21
CA ILE A 381 -19.16 9.72 4.32
C ILE A 381 -20.21 10.46 3.49
N GLY A 382 -20.90 11.42 4.10
CA GLY A 382 -21.85 12.32 3.46
C GLY A 382 -23.06 11.64 2.81
N GLY A 383 -23.54 12.19 1.72
CA GLY A 383 -24.72 11.76 0.94
C GLY A 383 -25.97 12.58 1.23
N ASP A 384 -27.00 12.48 0.36
CA ASP A 384 -28.20 13.35 0.36
C ASP A 384 -29.00 13.39 1.67
N ASP A 385 -28.99 12.30 2.45
CA ASP A 385 -29.73 12.22 3.71
C ASP A 385 -28.89 12.63 4.95
N SER A 386 -27.57 12.78 4.79
CA SER A 386 -26.64 12.98 5.93
C SER A 386 -25.40 13.79 5.54
N TRP A 387 -25.57 14.83 4.79
CA TRP A 387 -24.61 15.72 4.14
C TRP A 387 -23.23 15.94 4.80
N HIS A 388 -23.16 15.92 6.13
CA HIS A 388 -21.94 16.16 6.92
C HIS A 388 -21.43 14.92 7.64
N ASP A 389 -22.25 13.86 7.73
CA ASP A 389 -22.01 12.77 8.65
C ASP A 389 -20.90 11.84 8.16
N VAL A 390 -20.14 11.35 9.11
CA VAL A 390 -19.23 10.21 8.92
C VAL A 390 -19.68 9.07 9.81
N ARG A 391 -19.98 7.93 9.22
CA ARG A 391 -20.35 6.72 9.93
C ARG A 391 -19.31 5.66 9.68
N ILE A 392 -18.85 5.03 10.73
CA ILE A 392 -17.77 4.08 10.68
C ILE A 392 -18.32 2.73 11.11
N TYR A 393 -18.18 1.76 10.21
CA TYR A 393 -18.61 0.39 10.43
C TYR A 393 -17.41 -0.51 10.68
N ASN A 394 -17.43 -1.24 11.79
CA ASN A 394 -16.45 -2.29 12.06
C ASN A 394 -17.03 -3.65 11.65
N PRO A 395 -16.52 -4.27 10.56
CA PRO A 395 -17.07 -5.54 10.07
C PRO A 395 -16.85 -6.73 11.02
N VAL A 396 -15.82 -6.66 11.87
CA VAL A 396 -15.49 -7.72 12.83
C VAL A 396 -16.45 -7.72 13.99
N LEU A 397 -16.76 -6.54 14.52
CA LEU A 397 -17.67 -6.37 15.65
C LEU A 397 -19.14 -6.29 15.21
N ASN A 398 -19.40 -6.06 13.92
CA ASN A 398 -20.72 -5.74 13.35
C ASN A 398 -21.37 -4.54 14.05
N GLU A 399 -20.58 -3.50 14.30
CA GLU A 399 -21.01 -2.31 15.04
C GLU A 399 -20.75 -1.04 14.26
N TRP A 400 -21.63 -0.04 14.44
CA TRP A 400 -21.51 1.30 13.89
C TRP A 400 -21.13 2.30 14.96
N ARG A 401 -20.25 3.23 14.60
CA ARG A 401 -19.96 4.42 15.42
C ARG A 401 -20.01 5.69 14.56
N GLN A 402 -20.22 6.82 15.20
CA GLN A 402 -20.16 8.13 14.57
C GLN A 402 -18.70 8.62 14.57
N GLY A 403 -18.23 9.15 13.44
CA GLY A 403 -17.01 9.92 13.33
C GLY A 403 -17.27 11.42 13.35
N GLY A 404 -16.22 12.23 13.38
CA GLY A 404 -16.29 13.69 13.27
C GLY A 404 -16.95 14.11 11.97
N SER A 405 -17.87 15.07 12.00
CA SER A 405 -18.59 15.57 10.83
C SER A 405 -17.72 16.49 9.98
N MET A 406 -17.90 16.45 8.65
CA MET A 406 -17.28 17.38 7.69
C MET A 406 -17.72 18.82 7.95
N GLU A 407 -16.89 19.78 7.59
CA GLU A 407 -17.27 21.20 7.64
C GLU A 407 -18.22 21.56 6.50
N THR A 408 -17.97 21.02 5.29
CA THR A 408 -18.80 21.28 4.10
C THR A 408 -19.74 20.09 3.86
N SER A 409 -21.03 20.40 3.62
CA SER A 409 -22.01 19.41 3.15
C SER A 409 -21.63 18.88 1.78
N ARG A 410 -21.63 17.54 1.61
CA ARG A 410 -21.22 16.93 0.35
C ARG A 410 -22.03 15.69 0.00
N ALA A 411 -22.46 15.63 -1.27
CA ALA A 411 -22.94 14.40 -1.92
C ALA A 411 -22.29 14.29 -3.30
N GLY A 412 -22.24 13.10 -3.88
CA GLY A 412 -21.57 12.85 -5.16
C GLY A 412 -20.09 13.27 -5.17
N HIS A 413 -19.46 13.25 -4.01
CA HIS A 413 -18.04 13.52 -3.79
C HIS A 413 -17.21 12.24 -3.91
N ASN A 414 -15.89 12.34 -3.72
CA ASN A 414 -15.00 11.19 -3.64
C ASN A 414 -14.30 11.14 -2.29
N ALA A 415 -14.02 9.95 -1.79
CA ALA A 415 -13.17 9.73 -0.62
C ALA A 415 -11.98 8.83 -0.98
N VAL A 416 -10.78 9.30 -0.70
CA VAL A 416 -9.52 8.63 -1.06
C VAL A 416 -8.62 8.53 0.16
N VAL A 417 -8.11 7.33 0.44
CA VAL A 417 -7.16 7.11 1.53
C VAL A 417 -5.74 7.29 1.03
N LEU A 418 -4.99 8.15 1.69
CA LEU A 418 -3.58 8.38 1.39
C LEU A 418 -2.80 8.73 2.67
N GLN A 419 -1.68 8.04 2.92
CA GLN A 419 -0.74 8.31 4.02
C GLN A 419 -1.43 8.40 5.40
N GLY A 420 -2.40 7.52 5.67
CA GLY A 420 -3.09 7.47 6.96
C GLY A 420 -4.20 8.50 7.14
N HIS A 421 -4.59 9.22 6.10
CA HIS A 421 -5.65 10.21 6.08
C HIS A 421 -6.70 9.87 5.02
N ILE A 422 -7.94 10.34 5.24
CA ILE A 422 -9.02 10.24 4.26
C ILE A 422 -9.24 11.64 3.66
N TYR A 423 -9.08 11.75 2.36
CA TYR A 423 -9.30 12.97 1.60
C TYR A 423 -10.66 12.93 0.96
N VAL A 424 -11.49 13.94 1.23
CA VAL A 424 -12.82 14.09 0.65
C VAL A 424 -12.80 15.25 -0.32
N LEU A 425 -13.20 14.98 -1.55
CA LEU A 425 -12.92 15.85 -2.70
C LEU A 425 -14.19 16.17 -3.47
N ALA A 426 -14.38 17.43 -3.82
CA ALA A 426 -15.43 17.84 -4.75
C ALA A 426 -16.87 17.54 -4.25
N GLY A 427 -17.78 17.12 -5.15
CA GLY A 427 -19.18 16.86 -4.87
C GLY A 427 -20.06 18.09 -5.07
N HIS A 428 -21.22 18.09 -4.44
CA HIS A 428 -22.16 19.21 -4.39
C HIS A 428 -22.78 19.35 -2.99
N ASN A 429 -23.23 20.54 -2.66
CA ASN A 429 -23.87 20.86 -1.38
C ASN A 429 -25.41 20.95 -1.47
N GLY A 430 -26.00 20.52 -2.60
CA GLY A 430 -27.40 20.61 -2.91
C GLY A 430 -27.77 21.84 -3.76
N GLU A 431 -26.96 22.88 -3.76
CA GLU A 431 -27.17 24.11 -4.52
C GLU A 431 -26.18 24.26 -5.69
N GLU A 432 -24.88 23.92 -5.43
CA GLU A 432 -23.80 24.08 -6.40
C GLU A 432 -22.77 22.94 -6.33
N CYS A 433 -22.04 22.76 -7.43
CA CYS A 433 -20.88 21.88 -7.48
C CYS A 433 -19.67 22.50 -6.76
N LEU A 434 -18.87 21.67 -6.13
CA LEU A 434 -17.76 22.09 -5.30
C LEU A 434 -16.40 21.81 -5.96
N ASN A 435 -15.43 22.67 -5.72
CA ASN A 435 -14.01 22.40 -5.97
C ASN A 435 -13.19 22.30 -4.68
N SER A 436 -13.83 22.53 -3.54
CA SER A 436 -13.19 22.41 -2.22
C SER A 436 -12.90 20.97 -1.85
N ALA A 437 -11.95 20.79 -0.96
CA ALA A 437 -11.54 19.49 -0.46
C ALA A 437 -11.18 19.55 1.02
N GLU A 438 -11.42 18.47 1.72
CA GLU A 438 -11.16 18.33 3.16
C GLU A 438 -10.37 17.04 3.43
N CYS A 439 -9.56 17.07 4.48
CA CYS A 439 -8.74 15.95 4.93
C CYS A 439 -9.16 15.55 6.34
N TYR A 440 -9.52 14.30 6.52
CA TYR A 440 -9.87 13.70 7.80
C TYR A 440 -8.72 12.88 8.36
N ASN A 441 -8.40 13.10 9.62
CA ASN A 441 -7.45 12.29 10.37
C ASN A 441 -8.19 11.31 11.28
N PRO A 442 -8.26 10.01 10.96
CA PRO A 442 -9.00 9.02 11.75
C PRO A 442 -8.47 8.83 13.18
N SER A 443 -7.17 9.10 13.40
CA SER A 443 -6.55 8.94 14.73
C SER A 443 -6.93 10.04 15.71
N THR A 444 -7.23 11.25 15.21
CA THR A 444 -7.60 12.42 16.03
C THR A 444 -9.08 12.77 15.93
N ASP A 445 -9.81 12.13 15.00
CA ASP A 445 -11.21 12.41 14.68
C ASP A 445 -11.43 13.88 14.27
N GLN A 446 -10.51 14.46 13.50
CA GLN A 446 -10.54 15.87 13.12
C GLN A 446 -10.45 16.07 11.62
N TRP A 447 -11.14 17.10 11.14
CA TRP A 447 -11.11 17.57 9.76
C TRP A 447 -10.20 18.79 9.61
N ALA A 448 -9.61 18.93 8.43
CA ALA A 448 -8.84 20.10 8.03
C ALA A 448 -9.12 20.41 6.56
N GLU A 449 -9.33 21.67 6.24
CA GLU A 449 -9.45 22.14 4.87
C GLU A 449 -8.09 22.06 4.16
N ILE A 450 -8.10 21.63 2.89
CA ILE A 450 -6.92 21.62 2.02
C ILE A 450 -7.16 22.53 0.83
N SER A 451 -6.11 22.78 0.01
CA SER A 451 -6.25 23.62 -1.17
C SER A 451 -7.35 23.13 -2.11
N SER A 452 -8.10 24.06 -2.69
CA SER A 452 -9.18 23.75 -3.64
C SER A 452 -8.62 23.41 -5.03
N MET A 453 -9.34 22.55 -5.76
CA MET A 453 -9.11 22.28 -7.18
C MET A 453 -9.38 23.53 -8.05
N SER A 454 -8.88 23.50 -9.29
CA SER A 454 -9.14 24.58 -10.25
C SER A 454 -10.56 24.54 -10.80
N ALA A 455 -11.17 23.36 -10.94
CA ALA A 455 -12.51 23.16 -11.47
C ALA A 455 -13.47 22.59 -10.42
N VAL A 456 -14.74 23.03 -10.47
CA VAL A 456 -15.83 22.42 -9.71
C VAL A 456 -16.20 21.07 -10.31
N ARG A 457 -16.48 20.06 -9.48
CA ARG A 457 -16.73 18.70 -9.95
C ARG A 457 -17.68 17.96 -9.02
N ARG A 458 -18.66 17.25 -9.57
CA ARG A 458 -19.40 16.20 -8.86
C ARG A 458 -19.38 14.91 -9.64
N SER A 459 -19.50 13.80 -8.97
CA SER A 459 -19.42 12.45 -9.59
C SER A 459 -18.15 12.29 -10.47
N ALA A 460 -17.06 12.95 -10.07
CA ALA A 460 -15.73 12.75 -10.65
C ALA A 460 -15.19 11.36 -10.25
N ALA A 461 -14.08 10.97 -10.81
CA ALA A 461 -13.34 9.80 -10.38
C ALA A 461 -12.04 10.23 -9.67
N ALA A 462 -11.73 9.64 -8.51
CA ALA A 462 -10.52 10.00 -7.76
C ALA A 462 -9.83 8.77 -7.17
N VAL A 463 -8.50 8.76 -7.20
CA VAL A 463 -7.69 7.65 -6.69
C VAL A 463 -6.33 8.13 -6.16
N ALA A 464 -5.82 7.44 -5.14
CA ALA A 464 -4.45 7.60 -4.67
C ALA A 464 -3.49 6.70 -5.46
N VAL A 465 -2.42 7.30 -5.97
CA VAL A 465 -1.38 6.60 -6.74
C VAL A 465 -0.05 7.34 -6.63
N GLY A 466 1.07 6.62 -6.47
CA GLY A 466 2.40 7.23 -6.39
C GLY A 466 2.57 8.28 -5.28
N GLY A 467 1.81 8.16 -4.17
CA GLY A 467 1.84 9.12 -3.06
C GLY A 467 1.09 10.44 -3.33
N LYS A 468 0.29 10.49 -4.39
CA LYS A 468 -0.53 11.64 -4.82
C LYS A 468 -1.97 11.21 -5.04
N ILE A 469 -2.88 12.17 -5.20
CA ILE A 469 -4.28 11.92 -5.55
C ILE A 469 -4.52 12.46 -6.96
N VAL A 470 -5.09 11.62 -7.82
CA VAL A 470 -5.50 11.99 -9.18
C VAL A 470 -7.02 12.10 -9.20
N VAL A 471 -7.53 13.21 -9.73
CA VAL A 471 -8.97 13.47 -9.94
C VAL A 471 -9.23 13.67 -11.41
N VAL A 472 -10.25 12.98 -11.93
CA VAL A 472 -10.54 12.91 -13.36
C VAL A 472 -12.02 13.22 -13.63
N GLY A 473 -12.28 14.11 -14.56
CA GLY A 473 -13.63 14.37 -15.09
C GLY A 473 -14.62 14.89 -14.06
N GLY A 474 -15.86 14.42 -14.17
CA GLY A 474 -17.02 14.82 -13.36
C GLY A 474 -17.92 15.82 -14.03
N PHE A 475 -19.11 16.06 -13.45
CA PHE A 475 -20.01 17.13 -13.91
C PHE A 475 -19.61 18.47 -13.29
N SER A 476 -19.61 19.54 -14.07
CA SER A 476 -19.32 20.89 -13.61
C SER A 476 -20.55 21.69 -13.21
N ASP A 477 -21.76 21.14 -13.41
CA ASP A 477 -23.02 21.76 -13.04
C ASP A 477 -24.00 20.77 -12.39
N MET A 478 -25.11 21.28 -11.86
CA MET A 478 -26.15 20.47 -11.24
C MET A 478 -27.09 19.81 -12.26
N SER A 479 -27.05 20.23 -13.53
CA SER A 479 -27.97 19.77 -14.60
C SER A 479 -27.49 18.52 -15.32
N ILE A 480 -26.27 18.02 -15.03
CA ILE A 480 -25.61 16.89 -15.73
C ILE A 480 -25.37 17.12 -17.23
N CYS A 481 -25.46 18.36 -17.69
CA CYS A 481 -25.30 18.71 -19.10
C CYS A 481 -23.89 19.23 -19.44
N SER A 482 -22.99 19.34 -18.46
CA SER A 482 -21.63 19.83 -18.66
C SER A 482 -20.63 18.92 -17.96
N VAL A 483 -19.82 18.24 -18.74
CA VAL A 483 -18.80 17.31 -18.24
C VAL A 483 -17.42 17.97 -18.29
N GLU A 484 -16.73 17.97 -17.18
CA GLU A 484 -15.39 18.57 -17.01
C GLU A 484 -14.32 17.67 -17.68
N PRO A 485 -13.55 18.16 -18.66
CA PRO A 485 -12.53 17.37 -19.33
C PRO A 485 -11.22 17.28 -18.57
N SER A 486 -10.96 18.22 -17.65
CA SER A 486 -9.66 18.36 -17.02
C SER A 486 -9.38 17.27 -15.99
N CYS A 487 -8.10 16.97 -15.84
CA CYS A 487 -7.58 16.07 -14.82
C CYS A 487 -6.63 16.88 -13.93
N GLU A 488 -6.70 16.64 -12.63
CA GLU A 488 -5.86 17.33 -11.64
C GLU A 488 -5.17 16.32 -10.73
N ILE A 489 -3.95 16.65 -10.33
CA ILE A 489 -3.17 15.86 -9.39
C ILE A 489 -2.85 16.68 -8.14
N PHE A 490 -3.12 16.12 -6.97
CA PHE A 490 -2.83 16.72 -5.68
C PHE A 490 -1.54 16.16 -5.08
N ASP A 491 -0.65 17.05 -4.67
CA ASP A 491 0.55 16.72 -3.90
C ASP A 491 0.33 17.10 -2.43
N PRO A 492 0.14 16.11 -1.53
CA PRO A 492 -0.11 16.39 -0.11
C PRO A 492 1.04 17.11 0.58
N SER A 493 2.28 16.89 0.13
CA SER A 493 3.46 17.48 0.74
C SER A 493 3.56 18.99 0.46
N ALA A 494 3.06 19.44 -0.68
CA ALA A 494 3.01 20.83 -1.09
C ALA A 494 1.65 21.49 -0.79
N ASN A 495 0.61 20.70 -0.48
CA ASN A 495 -0.79 21.12 -0.42
C ASN A 495 -1.21 21.89 -1.69
N GLN A 496 -0.90 21.34 -2.88
CA GLN A 496 -1.12 21.98 -4.16
C GLN A 496 -1.71 21.05 -5.19
N TRP A 497 -2.61 21.59 -6.03
CA TRP A 497 -3.14 20.94 -7.23
C TRP A 497 -2.38 21.38 -8.47
N SER A 498 -2.21 20.47 -9.41
CA SER A 498 -1.60 20.72 -10.72
C SER A 498 -2.42 20.06 -11.81
N LEU A 499 -2.62 20.75 -12.93
CA LEU A 499 -3.26 20.18 -14.11
C LEU A 499 -2.35 19.12 -14.74
N VAL A 500 -2.95 18.02 -15.18
CA VAL A 500 -2.32 16.99 -16.02
C VAL A 500 -3.10 16.87 -17.33
N PRO A 501 -2.59 16.17 -18.36
CA PRO A 501 -3.29 16.02 -19.62
C PRO A 501 -4.74 15.57 -19.44
N SER A 502 -5.64 16.29 -20.08
CA SER A 502 -7.08 16.04 -20.04
C SER A 502 -7.43 14.75 -20.80
N LEU A 503 -8.58 14.17 -20.46
CA LEU A 503 -9.17 13.09 -21.23
C LEU A 503 -9.45 13.54 -22.67
N SER A 504 -9.30 12.63 -23.62
CA SER A 504 -9.71 12.84 -25.01
C SER A 504 -11.23 12.99 -25.14
N ILE A 505 -11.96 12.28 -24.30
CA ILE A 505 -13.42 12.35 -24.19
C ILE A 505 -13.77 12.62 -22.72
N PRO A 506 -14.36 13.80 -22.41
CA PRO A 506 -14.79 14.10 -21.04
C PRO A 506 -15.80 13.08 -20.54
N ARG A 507 -15.72 12.69 -19.27
CA ARG A 507 -16.65 11.73 -18.68
C ARG A 507 -16.81 11.89 -17.17
N ALA A 508 -17.98 11.53 -16.68
CA ALA A 508 -18.34 11.49 -15.28
C ALA A 508 -18.79 10.08 -14.88
N ARG A 509 -18.96 9.81 -13.60
CA ARG A 509 -19.42 8.52 -13.05
C ARG A 509 -18.59 7.31 -13.50
N SER A 510 -17.32 7.51 -13.79
CA SER A 510 -16.36 6.47 -14.18
C SER A 510 -15.85 5.71 -12.96
N GLY A 511 -15.59 4.41 -13.13
CA GLY A 511 -14.77 3.67 -12.18
C GLY A 511 -13.28 4.06 -12.31
N ILE A 512 -12.56 4.10 -11.21
CA ILE A 512 -11.12 4.44 -11.22
C ILE A 512 -10.33 3.54 -10.28
N MET A 513 -9.12 3.16 -10.68
CA MET A 513 -8.23 2.34 -9.87
C MET A 513 -6.77 2.72 -10.12
N GLY A 514 -6.00 2.85 -9.03
CA GLY A 514 -4.55 3.04 -9.07
C GLY A 514 -3.82 1.71 -8.90
N ILE A 515 -2.91 1.38 -9.81
CA ILE A 515 -2.12 0.14 -9.77
C ILE A 515 -0.67 0.48 -10.12
N GLY A 516 0.24 0.29 -9.17
CA GLY A 516 1.62 0.72 -9.32
C GLY A 516 1.73 2.24 -9.51
N ASP A 517 2.27 2.67 -10.64
CA ASP A 517 2.37 4.10 -11.02
C ASP A 517 1.33 4.50 -12.11
N SER A 518 0.31 3.68 -12.32
CA SER A 518 -0.70 3.87 -13.36
C SER A 518 -2.10 4.04 -12.79
N VAL A 519 -2.91 4.86 -13.45
CA VAL A 519 -4.33 5.09 -13.14
C VAL A 519 -5.18 4.49 -14.25
N TYR A 520 -6.04 3.56 -13.92
CA TYR A 520 -7.01 2.95 -14.84
C TYR A 520 -8.37 3.59 -14.65
N LEU A 521 -8.94 4.10 -15.73
CA LEU A 521 -10.25 4.72 -15.78
C LEU A 521 -11.20 3.83 -16.60
N PHE A 522 -12.33 3.46 -16.02
CA PHE A 522 -13.28 2.52 -16.59
C PHE A 522 -14.57 3.22 -16.94
N GLY A 523 -14.94 3.22 -18.22
CA GLY A 523 -16.22 3.67 -18.74
C GLY A 523 -16.65 5.07 -18.26
N GLY A 524 -17.89 5.18 -17.81
CA GLY A 524 -18.53 6.42 -17.40
C GLY A 524 -19.52 6.93 -18.45
N GLU A 525 -19.92 8.20 -18.33
CA GLU A 525 -20.86 8.85 -19.26
C GLU A 525 -20.37 10.25 -19.65
N ASP A 526 -20.61 10.63 -20.89
CA ASP A 526 -20.55 12.00 -21.34
C ASP A 526 -21.97 12.60 -21.46
N GLU A 527 -22.09 13.76 -22.09
CA GLU A 527 -23.38 14.46 -22.20
C GLU A 527 -24.44 13.69 -23.00
N GLU A 528 -24.03 12.75 -23.86
CA GLU A 528 -24.93 12.08 -24.80
C GLU A 528 -24.92 10.56 -24.67
N ASN A 529 -23.80 9.96 -24.22
CA ASN A 529 -23.56 8.51 -24.30
C ASN A 529 -22.90 7.93 -23.07
N TYR A 530 -23.22 6.66 -22.79
CA TYR A 530 -22.43 5.83 -21.90
C TYR A 530 -21.17 5.35 -22.62
N ARG A 531 -20.07 5.28 -21.90
CA ARG A 531 -18.74 4.92 -22.40
C ARG A 531 -18.34 3.52 -21.97
N SER A 532 -17.67 2.80 -22.86
CA SER A 532 -17.11 1.47 -22.56
C SER A 532 -15.58 1.47 -22.49
N GLU A 533 -14.92 2.56 -22.90
CA GLU A 533 -13.48 2.61 -22.99
C GLU A 533 -12.82 2.50 -21.60
N VAL A 534 -11.76 1.67 -21.55
CA VAL A 534 -10.81 1.63 -20.44
C VAL A 534 -9.55 2.34 -20.88
N GLU A 535 -9.19 3.39 -20.14
CA GLU A 535 -7.99 4.18 -20.40
C GLU A 535 -7.02 4.09 -19.22
N CYS A 536 -5.73 4.14 -19.51
CA CYS A 536 -4.66 4.12 -18.53
C CYS A 536 -3.83 5.40 -18.62
N PHE A 537 -3.66 6.07 -17.50
CA PHE A 537 -2.75 7.20 -17.36
C PHE A 537 -1.47 6.73 -16.65
N ASP A 538 -0.33 6.91 -17.29
CA ASP A 538 0.96 6.62 -16.69
C ASP A 538 1.54 7.89 -16.07
N LEU A 539 1.78 7.87 -14.75
CA LEU A 539 2.33 9.00 -14.00
C LEU A 539 3.74 9.41 -14.42
N LYS A 540 4.50 8.50 -15.06
CA LYS A 540 5.88 8.76 -15.49
C LYS A 540 5.94 9.44 -16.85
N THR A 541 5.12 8.98 -17.80
CA THR A 541 5.05 9.56 -19.14
C THR A 541 4.11 10.76 -19.19
N GLY A 542 3.10 10.79 -18.33
CA GLY A 542 2.05 11.81 -18.32
C GLY A 542 1.07 11.67 -19.48
N GLU A 543 0.90 10.48 -20.05
CA GLU A 543 0.05 10.25 -21.23
C GLU A 543 -1.10 9.29 -20.90
N TRP A 544 -2.22 9.45 -21.62
CA TRP A 544 -3.37 8.56 -21.58
C TRP A 544 -3.33 7.60 -22.77
N ASP A 545 -3.47 6.30 -22.51
CA ASP A 545 -3.57 5.24 -23.50
C ASP A 545 -4.88 4.45 -23.36
N LYS A 546 -5.56 4.16 -24.48
CA LYS A 546 -6.69 3.24 -24.48
C LYS A 546 -6.18 1.79 -24.38
N ILE A 547 -6.69 1.06 -23.38
CA ILE A 547 -6.27 -0.32 -23.10
C ILE A 547 -7.26 -1.33 -23.66
N SER A 548 -8.57 -1.11 -23.45
CA SER A 548 -9.61 -2.10 -23.75
C SER A 548 -10.98 -1.41 -23.79
N ASP A 549 -12.01 -2.18 -24.05
CA ASP A 549 -13.41 -1.78 -23.88
C ASP A 549 -14.08 -2.75 -22.90
N ILE A 550 -14.99 -2.24 -22.06
CA ILE A 550 -15.85 -3.06 -21.19
C ILE A 550 -16.83 -3.83 -22.08
N PRO A 551 -16.88 -5.18 -22.00
CA PRO A 551 -17.75 -5.98 -22.89
C PRO A 551 -19.21 -5.87 -22.49
N SER A 552 -19.96 -4.97 -23.07
CA SER A 552 -21.42 -4.71 -23.01
C SER A 552 -22.18 -4.88 -21.66
N PRO A 553 -23.33 -4.24 -21.49
CA PRO A 553 -23.82 -3.03 -22.14
C PRO A 553 -23.22 -1.77 -21.49
N PRO A 554 -23.48 -0.57 -22.01
CA PRO A 554 -22.98 0.65 -21.38
C PRO A 554 -23.57 0.79 -19.98
N TYR A 555 -22.68 0.82 -18.99
CA TYR A 555 -23.00 0.97 -17.58
C TYR A 555 -22.71 2.39 -17.13
N THR A 556 -23.59 2.95 -16.28
CA THR A 556 -23.35 4.23 -15.58
C THR A 556 -23.06 3.98 -14.10
N GLY A 557 -22.50 4.98 -13.42
CA GLY A 557 -22.24 4.91 -11.99
C GLY A 557 -21.27 3.81 -11.61
N LEU A 558 -20.20 3.66 -12.40
CA LEU A 558 -19.21 2.60 -12.20
C LEU A 558 -18.38 2.85 -10.93
N ARG A 559 -18.17 1.78 -10.19
CA ARG A 559 -17.20 1.75 -9.07
C ARG A 559 -16.21 0.63 -9.31
N ALA A 560 -14.92 0.95 -9.19
CA ALA A 560 -13.83 0.00 -9.37
C ALA A 560 -13.21 -0.37 -8.04
N SER A 561 -13.08 -1.65 -7.76
CA SER A 561 -12.51 -2.17 -6.53
C SER A 561 -11.50 -3.26 -6.83
N LEU A 562 -10.28 -3.15 -6.26
CA LEU A 562 -9.25 -4.18 -6.39
C LEU A 562 -9.53 -5.31 -5.41
N LEU A 563 -9.68 -6.53 -5.92
CA LEU A 563 -10.00 -7.70 -5.13
C LEU A 563 -9.09 -8.87 -5.53
N LYS A 564 -8.73 -9.71 -4.57
CA LYS A 564 -8.09 -10.99 -4.83
C LYS A 564 -9.13 -12.09 -4.91
N LEU A 565 -9.28 -12.70 -6.08
CA LEU A 565 -10.23 -13.79 -6.30
C LEU A 565 -9.53 -15.11 -6.64
N PRO A 566 -10.08 -16.26 -6.19
CA PRO A 566 -9.54 -17.57 -6.55
C PRO A 566 -9.52 -17.77 -8.07
N LYS A 567 -8.41 -18.27 -8.63
CA LYS A 567 -8.28 -18.60 -10.06
C LYS A 567 -9.38 -19.54 -10.54
N ALA A 568 -9.65 -20.59 -9.78
CA ALA A 568 -10.72 -21.53 -10.09
C ALA A 568 -12.09 -20.87 -10.21
N PHE A 569 -12.33 -19.79 -9.44
CA PHE A 569 -13.56 -19.01 -9.56
C PHE A 569 -13.58 -18.17 -10.84
N ILE A 570 -12.48 -17.45 -11.13
CA ILE A 570 -12.32 -16.63 -12.33
C ILE A 570 -12.44 -17.51 -13.60
N GLU A 571 -11.87 -18.72 -13.59
CA GLU A 571 -11.92 -19.66 -14.71
C GLU A 571 -13.32 -20.27 -14.91
N SER A 572 -14.08 -20.49 -13.83
CA SER A 572 -15.45 -21.00 -13.89
C SER A 572 -16.49 -19.94 -14.27
N SER A 573 -16.11 -18.65 -14.21
CA SER A 573 -16.96 -17.52 -14.59
C SER A 573 -17.01 -17.40 -16.12
N ARG A 574 -18.20 -17.26 -16.70
CA ARG A 574 -18.45 -17.26 -18.15
C ARG A 574 -18.14 -15.92 -18.80
#